data_9a25342bcfc10538ccdb4df8010d3632
#
_entry.id   9a25342bcfc10538ccdb4df8010d3632
#
_cell.length_a   1.000
_cell.length_b   1.000
_cell.length_c   1.000
_cell.angle_alpha   90.00
_cell.angle_beta   90.00
_cell.angle_gamma   90.00
#
_symmetry.space_group_name_H-M   'P 1'
#
loop_
_entity.id
_entity.type
_entity.pdbx_description
1 polymer ?
#
loop_
_entity_poly.entity_id
_entity_poly.type
_entity_poly.pdbx_seq_one_letter_code
_entity_poly.pdbx_strand_id
1 'polypeptide(L)'
;MADTSPEYAYLKVPPVAEMRSCVGLVLAGMAARAKVGVGGLEEAVELLEGFHAADAPTHFRFSLGEEGVVAEVEELVGEETSGGRWRTVVELVS
;
A
#
# COMPACT_ATOMS: atom_id res chain seq x y z
N MET A 1 10.97 -0.31 27.10
CA MET A 1 11.44 0.35 25.92
C MET A 1 10.49 0.19 24.76
N ALA A 2 10.05 1.27 24.26
CA ALA A 2 9.07 1.21 23.18
C ALA A 2 9.76 0.90 21.86
N ASP A 3 9.12 0.10 21.08
CA ASP A 3 9.56 -0.20 19.73
C ASP A 3 9.07 0.91 18.82
N THR A 4 10.00 1.62 18.19
CA THR A 4 9.63 2.72 17.34
C THR A 4 9.52 2.31 15.87
N SER A 5 9.65 1.02 15.59
CA SER A 5 9.51 0.55 14.22
C SER A 5 8.07 0.74 13.75
N PRO A 6 7.88 1.14 12.49
CA PRO A 6 6.52 1.24 11.98
C PRO A 6 5.89 -0.12 11.86
N GLU A 7 4.57 -0.13 11.96
CA GLU A 7 3.81 -1.34 11.73
C GLU A 7 3.61 -1.53 10.25
N TYR A 8 3.81 -2.74 9.78
CA TYR A 8 3.59 -3.06 8.38
C TYR A 8 2.39 -3.96 8.23
N ALA A 9 1.59 -3.67 7.22
CA ALA A 9 0.52 -4.55 6.79
C ALA A 9 0.78 -4.92 5.35
N TYR A 10 0.70 -6.20 5.06
CA TYR A 10 0.96 -6.71 3.73
C TYR A 10 -0.34 -7.15 3.09
N LEU A 11 -0.51 -6.82 1.82
CA LEU A 11 -1.72 -7.17 1.10
C LEU A 11 -1.35 -7.75 -0.25
N LYS A 12 -1.84 -8.95 -0.51
CA LYS A 12 -1.65 -9.59 -1.80
C LYS A 12 -2.98 -9.57 -2.52
N VAL A 13 -3.04 -8.91 -3.65
CA VAL A 13 -4.27 -8.76 -4.41
C VAL A 13 -4.22 -9.65 -5.64
N PRO A 14 -5.12 -10.62 -5.76
CA PRO A 14 -5.13 -11.48 -6.94
C PRO A 14 -5.44 -10.68 -8.21
N PRO A 15 -5.07 -11.22 -9.37
CA PRO A 15 -5.32 -10.51 -10.64
C PRO A 15 -6.77 -10.65 -11.08
N VAL A 16 -7.67 -10.27 -10.21
CA VAL A 16 -9.11 -10.33 -10.46
C VAL A 16 -9.64 -8.92 -10.28
N ALA A 17 -10.33 -8.42 -11.30
CA ALA A 17 -10.74 -7.01 -11.29
C ALA A 17 -11.58 -6.67 -10.07
N GLU A 18 -12.38 -7.61 -9.59
CA GLU A 18 -13.23 -7.34 -8.45
C GLU A 18 -12.47 -7.13 -7.16
N MET A 19 -11.21 -7.59 -7.11
CA MET A 19 -10.41 -7.45 -5.90
C MET A 19 -9.60 -6.18 -5.87
N ARG A 20 -9.65 -5.39 -6.94
CA ARG A 20 -8.84 -4.17 -7.00
C ARG A 20 -9.17 -3.23 -5.87
N SER A 21 -10.44 -3.13 -5.52
CA SER A 21 -10.85 -2.16 -4.51
C SER A 21 -10.41 -2.54 -3.10
N CYS A 22 -9.90 -3.75 -2.89
CA CYS A 22 -9.40 -4.13 -1.58
C CYS A 22 -8.27 -3.20 -1.13
N VAL A 23 -7.47 -2.75 -2.07
CA VAL A 23 -6.36 -1.85 -1.76
C VAL A 23 -6.88 -0.55 -1.13
N GLY A 24 -7.97 -0.02 -1.68
CA GLY A 24 -8.53 1.21 -1.16
C GLY A 24 -9.09 1.03 0.25
N LEU A 25 -9.69 -0.13 0.51
CA LEU A 25 -10.24 -0.39 1.83
C LEU A 25 -9.13 -0.45 2.88
N VAL A 26 -8.02 -1.10 2.56
CA VAL A 26 -6.91 -1.18 3.50
C VAL A 26 -6.32 0.21 3.72
N LEU A 27 -6.11 0.97 2.65
CA LEU A 27 -5.55 2.30 2.79
C LEU A 27 -6.45 3.20 3.61
N ALA A 28 -7.75 3.15 3.37
CA ALA A 28 -8.69 3.97 4.12
C ALA A 28 -8.66 3.62 5.61
N GLY A 29 -8.58 2.33 5.92
CA GLY A 29 -8.50 1.92 7.30
C GLY A 29 -7.23 2.39 7.98
N MET A 30 -6.11 2.32 7.28
CA MET A 30 -4.86 2.80 7.84
C MET A 30 -4.86 4.31 8.01
N ALA A 31 -5.43 5.02 7.04
CA ALA A 31 -5.50 6.48 7.13
C ALA A 31 -6.35 6.90 8.32
N ALA A 32 -7.44 6.20 8.56
CA ALA A 32 -8.28 6.51 9.70
C ALA A 32 -7.53 6.31 11.01
N ARG A 33 -6.75 5.26 11.11
CA ARG A 33 -5.96 5.00 12.31
C ARG A 33 -4.90 6.06 12.52
N ALA A 34 -4.35 6.59 11.43
CA ALA A 34 -3.32 7.61 11.51
C ALA A 34 -3.89 9.01 11.65
N LYS A 35 -5.21 9.12 11.61
CA LYS A 35 -5.89 10.42 11.70
C LYS A 35 -5.49 11.34 10.55
N VAL A 36 -5.29 10.73 9.40
CA VAL A 36 -4.99 11.48 8.19
C VAL A 36 -6.29 11.99 7.60
N GLY A 37 -6.28 13.24 7.16
CA GLY A 37 -7.47 13.79 6.53
C GLY A 37 -7.80 13.08 5.23
N VAL A 38 -9.03 13.25 4.78
CA VAL A 38 -9.49 12.56 3.59
C VAL A 38 -9.11 13.26 2.29
N GLY A 39 -8.47 14.41 2.38
CA GLY A 39 -8.25 15.25 1.22
C GLY A 39 -7.48 14.59 0.10
N GLY A 40 -6.49 13.78 0.39
CA GLY A 40 -5.73 13.12 -0.67
C GLY A 40 -6.03 11.65 -0.82
N LEU A 41 -7.04 11.15 -0.08
CA LEU A 41 -7.25 9.72 -0.03
C LEU A 41 -7.75 9.16 -1.35
N GLU A 42 -8.66 9.87 -2.01
CA GLU A 42 -9.20 9.40 -3.26
C GLU A 42 -8.13 9.26 -4.33
N GLU A 43 -7.27 10.26 -4.45
CA GLU A 43 -6.20 10.19 -5.42
C GLU A 43 -5.21 9.09 -5.09
N ALA A 44 -4.95 8.90 -3.80
CA ALA A 44 -4.04 7.86 -3.38
C ALA A 44 -4.58 6.48 -3.73
N VAL A 45 -5.88 6.27 -3.52
CA VAL A 45 -6.50 5.01 -3.86
C VAL A 45 -6.40 4.75 -5.36
N GLU A 46 -6.66 5.77 -6.17
CA GLU A 46 -6.57 5.61 -7.61
C GLU A 46 -5.17 5.25 -8.05
N LEU A 47 -4.17 5.90 -7.46
CA LEU A 47 -2.80 5.59 -7.81
C LEU A 47 -2.46 4.14 -7.48
N LEU A 48 -2.85 3.68 -6.30
CA LEU A 48 -2.53 2.33 -5.90
C LEU A 48 -3.27 1.31 -6.74
N GLU A 49 -4.54 1.57 -7.03
CA GLU A 49 -5.30 0.65 -7.85
C GLU A 49 -4.73 0.52 -9.25
N GLY A 50 -4.06 1.55 -9.71
CA GLY A 50 -3.42 1.51 -11.01
C GLY A 50 -2.30 0.51 -11.12
N PHE A 51 -1.75 0.09 -9.98
CA PHE A 51 -0.69 -0.92 -9.98
C PHE A 51 -1.23 -2.34 -9.98
N HIS A 52 -2.54 -2.51 -9.83
CA HIS A 52 -3.12 -3.85 -9.84
C HIS A 52 -2.94 -4.49 -11.20
N ALA A 53 -2.26 -5.62 -11.21
CA ALA A 53 -1.94 -6.29 -12.46
C ALA A 53 -3.08 -7.22 -12.86
N ALA A 54 -3.18 -7.45 -14.17
CA ALA A 54 -4.23 -8.32 -14.69
C ALA A 54 -3.78 -9.76 -14.82
N ASP A 55 -2.48 -10.01 -14.72
CA ASP A 55 -1.96 -11.34 -15.01
C ASP A 55 -1.17 -11.97 -13.87
N ALA A 56 -1.04 -11.27 -12.76
CA ALA A 56 -0.29 -11.80 -11.63
C ALA A 56 -0.74 -11.08 -10.37
N PRO A 57 -0.59 -11.71 -9.20
CA PRO A 57 -0.93 -11.02 -7.95
C PRO A 57 -0.05 -9.80 -7.75
N THR A 58 -0.62 -8.78 -7.16
CA THR A 58 0.09 -7.56 -6.83
C THR A 58 0.27 -7.49 -5.32
N HIS A 59 1.48 -7.21 -4.89
CA HIS A 59 1.81 -7.16 -3.48
C HIS A 59 1.98 -5.73 -3.03
N PHE A 60 1.25 -5.35 -2.01
CA PHE A 60 1.33 -4.02 -1.43
C PHE A 60 1.80 -4.12 0.01
N ARG A 61 2.46 -3.09 0.46
CA ARG A 61 2.87 -2.99 1.85
C ARG A 61 2.51 -1.61 2.35
N PHE A 62 1.86 -1.58 3.49
CA PHE A 62 1.45 -0.34 4.12
C PHE A 62 2.17 -0.21 5.45
N SER A 63 2.67 0.97 5.73
CA SER A 63 3.26 1.21 7.04
C SER A 63 2.55 2.38 7.69
N LEU A 64 2.34 2.24 9.00
CA LEU A 64 1.66 3.23 9.81
C LEU A 64 2.67 3.78 10.79
N GLY A 65 2.99 5.06 10.66
CA GLY A 65 3.92 5.73 11.54
C GLY A 65 3.26 6.90 12.21
N GLU A 66 4.08 7.65 12.93
CA GLU A 66 3.56 8.81 13.65
C GLU A 66 3.11 9.90 12.69
N GLU A 67 3.72 9.95 11.54
CA GLU A 67 3.44 11.04 10.61
C GLU A 67 2.37 10.72 9.61
N GLY A 68 1.95 9.47 9.53
CA GLY A 68 0.93 9.10 8.58
C GLY A 68 1.11 7.71 8.05
N VAL A 69 0.69 7.51 6.81
CA VAL A 69 0.66 6.20 6.17
C VAL A 69 1.52 6.24 4.92
N VAL A 70 2.33 5.21 4.74
CA VAL A 70 3.12 5.03 3.53
C VAL A 70 2.65 3.75 2.85
N ALA A 71 2.34 3.85 1.58
CA ALA A 71 1.92 2.69 0.78
C ALA A 71 2.96 2.39 -0.27
N GLU A 72 3.34 1.13 -0.35
CA GLU A 72 4.37 0.68 -1.26
C GLU A 72 3.87 -0.50 -2.07
N VAL A 73 4.43 -0.64 -3.26
CA VAL A 73 4.13 -1.78 -4.11
C VAL A 73 5.43 -2.52 -4.38
N GLU A 74 5.35 -3.83 -4.45
CA GLU A 74 6.52 -4.63 -4.75
C GLU A 74 6.72 -4.70 -6.25
N GLU A 75 7.93 -4.39 -6.69
CA GLU A 75 8.31 -4.51 -8.09
C GLU A 75 9.30 -5.65 -8.23
N LEU A 76 9.03 -6.53 -9.16
CA LEU A 76 9.99 -7.57 -9.50
C LEU A 76 11.00 -6.99 -10.46
N VAL A 77 12.26 -7.18 -10.13
CA VAL A 77 13.34 -6.60 -10.91
C VAL A 77 14.02 -7.70 -11.69
N GLY A 78 13.85 -7.69 -13.01
CA GLY A 78 14.48 -8.68 -13.85
C GLY A 78 13.96 -10.06 -13.56
N GLU A 79 14.84 -11.03 -13.72
CA GLU A 79 14.47 -12.42 -13.47
C GLU A 79 14.82 -12.87 -12.06
N GLU A 80 15.32 -11.95 -11.26
CA GLU A 80 15.67 -12.28 -9.90
C GLU A 80 14.40 -12.56 -9.12
N THR A 81 14.40 -13.64 -8.41
CA THR A 81 13.24 -14.00 -7.65
C THR A 81 13.44 -13.83 -6.16
N SER A 82 14.61 -13.45 -5.75
CA SER A 82 14.91 -13.33 -4.34
C SER A 82 14.49 -11.97 -3.84
N GLY A 83 13.22 -11.85 -3.56
CA GLY A 83 12.73 -10.62 -2.99
C GLY A 83 12.60 -9.52 -4.01
N GLY A 84 11.43 -8.98 -4.09
CA GLY A 84 11.22 -7.83 -4.93
C GLY A 84 11.71 -6.58 -4.26
N ARG A 85 11.60 -5.50 -4.97
CA ARG A 85 11.96 -4.19 -4.46
C ARG A 85 10.67 -3.45 -4.13
N TRP A 86 10.65 -2.81 -2.98
CA TRP A 86 9.48 -2.04 -2.56
C TRP A 86 9.62 -0.61 -3.04
N ARG A 87 8.59 -0.15 -3.73
CA ARG A 87 8.55 1.19 -4.28
C ARG A 87 7.47 1.99 -3.57
N THR A 88 7.84 3.14 -3.02
CA THR A 88 6.87 4.01 -2.36
C THR A 88 6.00 4.68 -3.41
N VAL A 89 4.70 4.52 -3.27
CA VAL A 89 3.75 5.10 -4.20
C VAL A 89 3.03 6.28 -3.58
N VAL A 90 2.63 6.15 -2.32
CA VAL A 90 1.80 7.14 -1.66
C VAL A 90 2.32 7.38 -0.25
N GLU A 91 2.36 8.65 0.14
CA GLU A 91 2.61 9.05 1.51
C GLU A 91 1.49 9.98 1.93
N LEU A 92 0.71 9.56 2.91
CA LEU A 92 -0.35 10.39 3.47
C LEU A 92 0.11 10.89 4.83
N VAL A 93 0.29 12.18 4.94
CA VAL A 93 0.83 12.80 6.14
C VAL A 93 -0.29 13.44 6.94
N SER A 94 -0.29 13.19 8.23
CA SER A 94 -1.31 13.77 9.11
C SER A 94 -1.05 15.23 9.44
#